data_63fcf4e234f1e740ddeefe0d9138106c
#
_entry.id   63fcf4e234f1e740ddeefe0d9138106c
#
_cell.length_a   1.000
_cell.length_b   1.000
_cell.length_c   1.000
_cell.angle_alpha   90.00
_cell.angle_beta   90.00
_cell.angle_gamma   90.00
#
_symmetry.space_group_name_H-M   'P 1'
#
loop_
_entity.id
_entity.type
_entity.pdbx_description
1 polymer ?
#
loop_
_entity_poly.entity_id
_entity_poly.type
_entity_poly.pdbx_seq_one_letter_code
_entity_poly.pdbx_strand_id
1 'polypeptide(L)'
;SGEIDQKLVVMMLETFDPEKNDIIVIGHHGAMQLTQRNVAYKKYFKLPTRDNDINVMPIVREVQKYRSTTVYYQAYSSLMIQEVKSIELSLAVKQRGEGSEKPDEIISEDTYIFEPSAYAVASFLEQSMVQISISQLILESKLAQYASRFRAMSASHQRADESKTDLHMEYNRARRGVKDERLKEIINGIKKAKKTAGVS
;
A
#
# COMPACT_ATOMS: atom_id res chain seq x y z
N SER A 1 1.80 -2.33 -5.60
CA SER A 1 0.75 -1.57 -4.89
C SER A 1 -0.58 -1.59 -5.63
N GLY A 2 -0.59 -1.59 -6.96
CA GLY A 2 -1.84 -1.55 -7.74
C GLY A 2 -2.82 -2.70 -7.50
N GLU A 3 -2.34 -3.91 -7.22
CA GLU A 3 -3.20 -5.07 -6.97
C GLU A 3 -4.03 -4.93 -5.69
N ILE A 4 -3.42 -4.47 -4.59
CA ILE A 4 -4.13 -4.30 -3.31
C ILE A 4 -5.14 -3.15 -3.39
N ASP A 5 -4.82 -2.08 -4.14
CA ASP A 5 -5.73 -0.97 -4.39
C ASP A 5 -6.96 -1.44 -5.19
N GLN A 6 -6.75 -2.33 -6.19
CA GLN A 6 -7.84 -2.93 -6.96
C GLN A 6 -8.74 -3.82 -6.10
N LYS A 7 -8.16 -4.67 -5.24
CA LYS A 7 -8.93 -5.51 -4.31
C LYS A 7 -9.78 -4.69 -3.36
N LEU A 8 -9.23 -3.57 -2.85
CA LEU A 8 -9.97 -2.65 -1.98
C LEU A 8 -11.19 -2.06 -2.67
N VAL A 9 -11.02 -1.56 -3.90
CA VAL A 9 -12.13 -0.98 -4.66
C VAL A 9 -13.18 -2.03 -5.02
N VAL A 10 -12.78 -3.26 -5.35
CA VAL A 10 -13.73 -4.37 -5.61
C VAL A 10 -14.54 -4.67 -4.37
N MET A 11 -13.89 -4.86 -3.21
CA MET A 11 -14.58 -5.14 -1.94
C MET A 11 -15.58 -4.04 -1.57
N MET A 12 -15.22 -2.78 -1.80
CA MET A 12 -16.11 -1.65 -1.54
C MET A 12 -17.32 -1.68 -2.49
N LEU A 13 -17.09 -1.96 -3.79
CA LEU A 13 -18.17 -1.97 -4.78
C LEU A 13 -19.16 -3.12 -4.59
N GLU A 14 -18.77 -4.23 -3.98
CA GLU A 14 -19.65 -5.35 -3.66
C GLU A 14 -20.77 -4.96 -2.66
N THR A 15 -20.49 -3.99 -1.81
CA THR A 15 -21.43 -3.51 -0.78
C THR A 15 -22.00 -2.12 -1.07
N PHE A 16 -21.55 -1.48 -2.13
CA PHE A 16 -21.92 -0.12 -2.49
C PHE A 16 -23.30 -0.06 -3.18
N ASP A 17 -24.19 0.77 -2.64
CA ASP A 17 -25.48 1.10 -3.24
C ASP A 17 -25.46 2.59 -3.66
N PRO A 18 -25.47 2.91 -4.96
CA PRO A 18 -25.39 4.29 -5.45
C PRO A 18 -26.53 5.20 -5.02
N GLU A 19 -27.69 4.61 -4.69
CA GLU A 19 -28.87 5.40 -4.28
C GLU A 19 -28.84 5.77 -2.79
N LYS A 20 -28.11 4.98 -1.98
CA LYS A 20 -28.10 5.14 -0.51
C LYS A 20 -26.78 5.64 0.04
N ASN A 21 -25.68 5.42 -0.68
CA ASN A 21 -24.34 5.62 -0.16
C ASN A 21 -23.57 6.63 -0.98
N ASP A 22 -22.86 7.51 -0.29
CA ASP A 22 -21.88 8.42 -0.90
C ASP A 22 -20.47 7.86 -0.71
N ILE A 23 -19.63 7.98 -1.73
CA ILE A 23 -18.21 7.61 -1.67
C ILE A 23 -17.38 8.83 -1.37
N ILE A 24 -16.54 8.72 -0.33
CA ILE A 24 -15.50 9.69 0.01
C ILE A 24 -14.15 9.00 -0.22
N VAL A 25 -13.30 9.61 -1.03
CA VAL A 25 -12.00 9.03 -1.38
C VAL A 25 -10.88 9.78 -0.68
N ILE A 26 -9.99 9.03 -0.04
CA ILE A 26 -8.78 9.55 0.59
C ILE A 26 -7.57 8.99 -0.16
N GLY A 27 -6.81 9.87 -0.81
CA GLY A 27 -5.61 9.52 -1.56
C GLY A 27 -5.82 9.32 -3.06
N HIS A 28 -4.74 9.56 -3.82
CA HIS A 28 -4.78 9.63 -5.28
C HIS A 28 -5.08 8.28 -5.96
N HIS A 29 -4.52 7.20 -5.46
CA HIS A 29 -4.67 5.89 -6.10
C HIS A 29 -6.11 5.39 -6.08
N GLY A 30 -6.83 5.58 -4.96
CA GLY A 30 -8.25 5.24 -4.86
C GLY A 30 -9.10 6.03 -5.86
N ALA A 31 -8.87 7.34 -5.96
CA ALA A 31 -9.57 8.20 -6.91
C ALA A 31 -9.34 7.74 -8.37
N MET A 32 -8.09 7.43 -8.73
CA MET A 32 -7.74 6.90 -10.06
C MET A 32 -8.48 5.60 -10.38
N GLN A 33 -8.52 4.66 -9.45
CA GLN A 33 -9.18 3.36 -9.63
C GLN A 33 -10.70 3.50 -9.81
N LEU A 34 -11.34 4.41 -9.07
CA LEU A 34 -12.77 4.70 -9.23
C LEU A 34 -13.06 5.38 -10.57
N THR A 35 -12.25 6.36 -10.97
CA THR A 35 -12.37 7.04 -12.26
C THR A 35 -12.23 6.06 -13.43
N GLN A 36 -11.27 5.12 -13.37
CA GLN A 36 -11.09 4.08 -14.40
C GLN A 36 -12.29 3.14 -14.53
N ARG A 37 -13.07 2.99 -13.45
CA ARG A 37 -14.28 2.16 -13.43
C ARG A 37 -15.57 2.96 -13.66
N ASN A 38 -15.47 4.25 -13.97
CA ASN A 38 -16.60 5.18 -14.14
C ASN A 38 -17.51 5.25 -12.89
N VAL A 39 -16.94 5.07 -11.69
CA VAL A 39 -17.66 5.20 -10.43
C VAL A 39 -17.48 6.63 -9.90
N ALA A 40 -18.61 7.32 -9.72
CA ALA A 40 -18.60 8.67 -9.16
C ALA A 40 -18.34 8.65 -7.65
N TYR A 41 -17.59 9.62 -7.17
CA TYR A 41 -17.37 9.86 -5.75
C TYR A 41 -17.74 11.30 -5.41
N LYS A 42 -18.28 11.50 -4.20
CA LYS A 42 -18.78 12.82 -3.77
C LYS A 42 -17.64 13.75 -3.37
N LYS A 43 -16.60 13.24 -2.73
CA LYS A 43 -15.51 14.04 -2.23
C LYS A 43 -14.17 13.33 -2.30
N TYR A 44 -13.13 14.11 -2.55
CA TYR A 44 -11.75 13.65 -2.61
C TYR A 44 -10.88 14.43 -1.63
N PHE A 45 -10.10 13.72 -0.83
CA PHE A 45 -9.10 14.30 0.06
C PHE A 45 -7.71 13.85 -0.36
N LYS A 46 -6.86 14.82 -0.68
CA LYS A 46 -5.47 14.55 -1.01
C LYS A 46 -4.68 14.31 0.27
N LEU A 47 -3.90 13.24 0.31
CA LEU A 47 -2.96 13.01 1.40
C LEU A 47 -1.61 13.69 1.10
N PRO A 48 -0.98 14.31 2.11
CA PRO A 48 0.36 14.85 1.99
C PRO A 48 1.39 13.72 1.80
N THR A 49 2.53 14.08 1.23
CA THR A 49 3.65 13.14 1.05
C THR A 49 4.29 12.75 2.38
N ARG A 50 4.35 13.70 3.32
CA ARG A 50 4.90 13.48 4.66
C ARG A 50 3.81 13.05 5.63
N ASP A 51 4.09 12.04 6.44
CA ASP A 51 3.11 11.47 7.36
C ASP A 51 2.82 12.41 8.55
N ASN A 52 3.77 13.28 8.90
CA ASN A 52 3.60 14.26 9.98
C ASN A 52 2.62 15.40 9.61
N ASP A 53 2.36 15.61 8.33
CA ASP A 53 1.54 16.74 7.86
C ASP A 53 0.07 16.31 7.59
N ILE A 54 -0.33 15.13 8.04
CA ILE A 54 -1.69 14.61 7.80
C ILE A 54 -2.68 15.36 8.67
N ASN A 55 -3.46 16.26 8.06
CA ASN A 55 -4.58 16.90 8.71
C ASN A 55 -5.88 16.15 8.38
N VAL A 56 -6.41 15.44 9.37
CA VAL A 56 -7.64 14.65 9.22
C VAL A 56 -8.91 15.43 9.56
N MET A 57 -8.82 16.63 10.12
CA MET A 57 -9.99 17.42 10.52
C MET A 57 -11.01 17.68 9.40
N PRO A 58 -10.59 17.99 8.14
CA PRO A 58 -11.53 18.12 7.03
C PRO A 58 -12.30 16.84 6.73
N ILE A 59 -11.64 15.67 6.92
CA ILE A 59 -12.25 14.35 6.73
C ILE A 59 -13.25 14.06 7.86
N VAL A 60 -12.87 14.33 9.11
CA VAL A 60 -13.75 14.17 10.29
C VAL A 60 -15.03 14.99 10.11
N ARG A 61 -14.89 16.27 9.75
CA ARG A 61 -16.06 17.16 9.51
C ARG A 61 -16.97 16.65 8.39
N GLU A 62 -16.41 16.01 7.38
CA GLU A 62 -17.23 15.45 6.29
C GLU A 62 -17.94 14.18 6.74
N VAL A 63 -17.25 13.29 7.42
CA VAL A 63 -17.79 12.02 7.93
C VAL A 63 -18.90 12.22 8.95
N GLN A 64 -18.78 13.23 9.82
CA GLN A 64 -19.79 13.58 10.83
C GLN A 64 -21.16 14.02 10.25
N LYS A 65 -21.22 14.31 8.95
CA LYS A 65 -22.49 14.61 8.27
C LYS A 65 -23.34 13.37 8.01
N TYR A 66 -22.75 12.19 8.14
CA TYR A 66 -23.40 10.92 7.84
C TYR A 66 -23.73 10.17 9.13
N ARG A 67 -24.85 9.45 9.09
CA ARG A 67 -25.31 8.65 10.23
C ARG A 67 -24.42 7.44 10.51
N SER A 68 -23.88 6.83 9.45
CA SER A 68 -22.99 5.68 9.52
C SER A 68 -21.93 5.81 8.44
N THR A 69 -20.72 5.41 8.75
CA THR A 69 -19.59 5.44 7.81
C THR A 69 -18.79 4.16 7.92
N THR A 70 -18.68 3.45 6.81
CA THR A 70 -17.81 2.27 6.68
C THR A 70 -16.52 2.68 5.98
N VAL A 71 -15.40 2.38 6.62
CA VAL A 71 -14.06 2.66 6.09
C VAL A 71 -13.47 1.38 5.52
N TYR A 72 -13.13 1.41 4.23
CA TYR A 72 -12.39 0.36 3.54
C TYR A 72 -10.93 0.76 3.49
N TYR A 73 -10.05 -0.08 3.99
CA TYR A 73 -8.63 0.25 4.11
C TYR A 73 -7.75 -0.99 3.91
N GLN A 74 -6.48 -0.73 3.72
CA GLN A 74 -5.47 -1.76 3.59
C GLN A 74 -4.85 -2.00 4.96
N ALA A 75 -5.09 -3.16 5.53
CA ALA A 75 -4.53 -3.55 6.81
C ALA A 75 -3.14 -4.17 6.62
N TYR A 76 -2.21 -3.77 7.49
CA TYR A 76 -0.88 -4.33 7.55
C TYR A 76 -0.84 -5.46 8.58
N SER A 77 -0.64 -6.70 8.13
CA SER A 77 -0.44 -7.85 9.02
C SER A 77 1.05 -8.19 9.15
N SER A 78 1.78 -8.18 8.05
CA SER A 78 3.23 -8.36 8.02
C SER A 78 3.82 -7.79 6.74
N LEU A 79 5.16 -7.77 6.61
CA LEU A 79 5.83 -7.33 5.40
C LEU A 79 5.40 -8.13 4.16
N MET A 80 5.04 -9.40 4.35
CA MET A 80 4.63 -10.31 3.28
C MET A 80 3.11 -10.36 3.08
N ILE A 81 2.32 -10.00 4.09
CA ILE A 81 0.86 -10.14 4.09
C ILE A 81 0.22 -8.78 4.33
N GLN A 82 -0.51 -8.29 3.35
CA GLN A 82 -1.39 -7.14 3.44
C GLN A 82 -2.79 -7.59 3.03
N GLU A 83 -3.79 -7.16 3.77
CA GLU A 83 -5.18 -7.52 3.57
C GLU A 83 -6.02 -6.28 3.34
N VAL A 84 -7.16 -6.46 2.69
CA VAL A 84 -8.19 -5.42 2.60
C VAL A 84 -9.21 -5.68 3.69
N LYS A 85 -9.53 -4.66 4.47
CA LYS A 85 -10.52 -4.74 5.55
C LYS A 85 -11.51 -3.60 5.44
N SER A 86 -12.68 -3.83 6.02
CA SER A 86 -13.70 -2.80 6.23
C SER A 86 -14.02 -2.73 7.71
N ILE A 87 -14.27 -1.54 8.20
CA ILE A 87 -14.69 -1.29 9.57
C ILE A 87 -15.72 -0.17 9.60
N GLU A 88 -16.76 -0.35 10.40
CA GLU A 88 -17.65 0.75 10.70
C GLU A 88 -16.97 1.70 11.70
N LEU A 89 -16.98 2.99 11.41
CA LEU A 89 -16.22 3.98 12.18
C LEU A 89 -16.67 4.06 13.65
N SER A 90 -17.96 3.86 13.92
CA SER A 90 -18.52 3.77 15.27
C SER A 90 -17.92 2.60 16.07
N LEU A 91 -17.73 1.47 15.44
CA LEU A 91 -17.09 0.30 16.06
C LEU A 91 -15.59 0.51 16.28
N ALA A 92 -14.91 1.18 15.34
CA ALA A 92 -13.49 1.51 15.49
C ALA A 92 -13.25 2.43 16.70
N VAL A 93 -14.16 3.35 16.99
CA VAL A 93 -14.12 4.23 18.16
C VAL A 93 -14.36 3.43 19.43
N LYS A 94 -15.38 2.55 19.46
CA LYS A 94 -15.70 1.72 20.64
C LYS A 94 -14.55 0.78 21.03
N GLN A 95 -13.99 0.05 20.07
CA GLN A 95 -12.88 -0.88 20.33
C GLN A 95 -11.66 -0.22 20.97
N ARG A 96 -11.48 1.08 20.76
CA ARG A 96 -10.39 1.83 21.36
C ARG A 96 -10.72 2.35 22.75
N GLY A 97 -11.98 2.68 22.99
CA GLY A 97 -12.44 3.03 24.33
C GLY A 97 -12.28 1.86 25.30
N GLU A 98 -12.63 0.66 24.85
CA GLU A 98 -12.55 -0.58 25.65
C GLU A 98 -11.11 -1.02 25.99
N GLY A 99 -10.11 -0.70 25.14
CA GLY A 99 -8.69 -1.01 25.40
C GLY A 99 -8.03 -0.13 26.46
N SER A 100 -8.74 0.86 27.01
CA SER A 100 -8.25 1.81 28.02
C SER A 100 -8.78 1.52 29.42
N GLU A 101 -9.44 0.39 29.64
CA GLU A 101 -10.03 0.04 30.93
C GLU A 101 -8.95 -0.15 32.00
N LYS A 102 -8.79 0.87 32.84
CA LYS A 102 -8.51 0.67 34.26
C LYS A 102 -9.87 0.61 34.96
N PRO A 103 -10.26 -0.54 35.54
CA PRO A 103 -11.62 -0.74 36.06
C PRO A 103 -11.98 0.10 37.29
N ASP A 104 -11.05 0.89 37.83
CA ASP A 104 -11.16 1.45 39.17
C ASP A 104 -11.45 2.94 39.27
N GLU A 105 -11.56 3.69 38.16
CA GLU A 105 -11.94 5.09 38.22
C GLU A 105 -13.19 5.37 37.37
N ILE A 106 -14.36 5.25 37.98
CA ILE A 106 -15.59 5.79 37.43
C ILE A 106 -15.56 7.30 37.57
N ILE A 107 -15.32 8.01 36.47
CA ILE A 107 -15.43 9.46 36.43
C ILE A 107 -16.92 9.81 36.50
N SER A 108 -17.37 10.35 37.62
CA SER A 108 -18.75 10.77 37.82
C SER A 108 -18.86 12.29 37.94
N GLU A 109 -20.01 12.85 37.61
CA GLU A 109 -20.29 14.27 37.75
C GLU A 109 -20.25 14.73 39.21
N ASP A 110 -20.41 13.81 40.17
CA ASP A 110 -20.32 14.11 41.63
C ASP A 110 -18.87 14.31 42.09
N THR A 111 -17.90 13.79 41.36
CA THR A 111 -16.49 13.80 41.75
C THR A 111 -15.66 14.81 40.98
N TYR A 112 -16.10 15.20 39.77
CA TYR A 112 -15.36 16.07 38.88
C TYR A 112 -16.21 17.24 38.37
N ILE A 113 -15.59 18.40 38.25
CA ILE A 113 -16.20 19.58 37.62
C ILE A 113 -15.81 19.57 36.13
N PHE A 114 -16.80 19.54 35.26
CA PHE A 114 -16.62 19.61 33.83
C PHE A 114 -16.82 21.01 33.28
N GLU A 115 -15.82 21.58 32.66
CA GLU A 115 -15.89 22.90 32.01
C GLU A 115 -15.77 22.76 30.48
N PRO A 116 -16.64 23.40 29.68
CA PRO A 116 -17.78 24.23 30.07
C PRO A 116 -19.03 23.45 30.53
N SER A 117 -19.15 22.15 30.21
CA SER A 117 -20.20 21.23 30.65
C SER A 117 -19.80 19.78 30.35
N ALA A 118 -20.38 18.81 31.07
CA ALA A 118 -20.16 17.38 30.79
C ALA A 118 -20.47 17.01 29.33
N TYR A 119 -21.54 17.56 28.76
CA TYR A 119 -21.90 17.33 27.34
C TYR A 119 -20.86 17.88 26.38
N ALA A 120 -20.32 19.07 26.60
CA ALA A 120 -19.31 19.65 25.73
C ALA A 120 -17.99 18.86 25.78
N VAL A 121 -17.59 18.38 26.95
CA VAL A 121 -16.43 17.53 27.13
C VAL A 121 -16.62 16.18 26.43
N ALA A 122 -17.77 15.54 26.61
CA ALA A 122 -18.09 14.27 25.93
C ALA A 122 -18.06 14.40 24.40
N SER A 123 -18.69 15.48 23.87
CA SER A 123 -18.66 15.76 22.43
C SER A 123 -17.25 15.99 21.88
N PHE A 124 -16.41 16.72 22.62
CA PHE A 124 -15.02 16.92 22.25
C PHE A 124 -14.21 15.61 22.26
N LEU A 125 -14.42 14.77 23.27
CA LEU A 125 -13.78 13.46 23.37
C LEU A 125 -14.20 12.56 22.20
N GLU A 126 -15.48 12.49 21.87
CA GLU A 126 -15.99 11.73 20.74
C GLU A 126 -15.34 12.18 19.42
N GLN A 127 -15.30 13.49 19.18
CA GLN A 127 -14.64 14.05 18.00
C GLN A 127 -13.14 13.68 17.95
N SER A 128 -12.46 13.76 19.10
CA SER A 128 -11.04 13.40 19.21
C SER A 128 -10.81 11.92 18.95
N MET A 129 -11.66 11.04 19.44
CA MET A 129 -11.60 9.60 19.19
C MET A 129 -11.81 9.26 17.71
N VAL A 130 -12.76 9.92 17.04
CA VAL A 130 -12.98 9.80 15.60
C VAL A 130 -11.72 10.25 14.84
N GLN A 131 -11.14 11.38 15.22
CA GLN A 131 -9.93 11.92 14.61
C GLN A 131 -8.75 10.95 14.73
N ILE A 132 -8.52 10.39 15.92
CA ILE A 132 -7.47 9.40 16.18
C ILE A 132 -7.72 8.14 15.34
N SER A 133 -8.97 7.67 15.29
CA SER A 133 -9.36 6.48 14.54
C SER A 133 -9.08 6.63 13.04
N ILE A 134 -9.51 7.74 12.44
CA ILE A 134 -9.26 8.02 11.02
C ILE A 134 -7.76 8.16 10.75
N SER A 135 -7.02 8.88 11.60
CA SER A 135 -5.56 9.04 11.45
C SER A 135 -4.85 7.71 11.43
N GLN A 136 -5.22 6.81 12.34
CA GLN A 136 -4.59 5.48 12.44
C GLN A 136 -4.94 4.60 11.23
N LEU A 137 -6.19 4.60 10.77
CA LEU A 137 -6.59 3.84 9.57
C LEU A 137 -5.83 4.33 8.32
N ILE A 138 -5.62 5.65 8.19
CA ILE A 138 -4.82 6.23 7.10
C ILE A 138 -3.36 5.79 7.20
N LEU A 139 -2.75 5.86 8.40
CA LEU A 139 -1.35 5.46 8.60
C LEU A 139 -1.14 3.97 8.38
N GLU A 140 -2.06 3.13 8.86
CA GLU A 140 -2.04 1.69 8.62
C GLU A 140 -2.14 1.36 7.13
N SER A 141 -3.03 2.03 6.40
CA SER A 141 -3.16 1.87 4.96
C SER A 141 -1.89 2.31 4.21
N LYS A 142 -1.26 3.41 4.60
CA LYS A 142 0.03 3.84 4.04
C LYS A 142 1.13 2.82 4.30
N LEU A 143 1.21 2.29 5.52
CA LEU A 143 2.17 1.25 5.87
C LEU A 143 1.99 -0.01 5.02
N ALA A 144 0.75 -0.48 4.84
CA ALA A 144 0.43 -1.61 3.97
C ALA A 144 0.83 -1.36 2.51
N GLN A 145 0.62 -0.14 2.00
CA GLN A 145 1.06 0.25 0.65
C GLN A 145 2.59 0.26 0.52
N TYR A 146 3.31 0.76 1.52
CA TYR A 146 4.78 0.75 1.52
C TYR A 146 5.32 -0.69 1.56
N ALA A 147 4.75 -1.56 2.40
CA ALA A 147 5.12 -2.97 2.46
C ALA A 147 4.89 -3.69 1.12
N SER A 148 3.73 -3.47 0.49
CA SER A 148 3.40 -4.02 -0.82
C SER A 148 4.37 -3.53 -1.91
N ARG A 149 4.74 -2.25 -1.89
CA ARG A 149 5.72 -1.67 -2.82
C ARG A 149 7.11 -2.26 -2.60
N PHE A 150 7.55 -2.36 -1.35
CA PHE A 150 8.83 -2.96 -0.99
C PHE A 150 8.94 -4.39 -1.52
N ARG A 151 7.90 -5.21 -1.29
CA ARG A 151 7.84 -6.59 -1.79
C ARG A 151 7.93 -6.66 -3.32
N ALA A 152 7.18 -5.81 -4.03
CA ALA A 152 7.20 -5.77 -5.48
C ALA A 152 8.57 -5.36 -6.03
N MET A 153 9.22 -4.37 -5.41
CA MET A 153 10.55 -3.92 -5.80
C MET A 153 11.62 -4.98 -5.50
N SER A 154 11.56 -5.64 -4.35
CA SER A 154 12.47 -6.74 -3.99
C SER A 154 12.37 -7.91 -4.98
N ALA A 155 11.16 -8.31 -5.33
CA ALA A 155 10.95 -9.36 -6.35
C ALA A 155 11.43 -8.94 -7.75
N SER A 156 11.32 -7.65 -8.09
CA SER A 156 11.84 -7.14 -9.36
C SER A 156 13.36 -7.09 -9.38
N HIS A 157 13.98 -6.72 -8.26
CA HIS A 157 15.44 -6.73 -8.09
C HIS A 157 16.00 -8.15 -8.26
N GLN A 158 15.40 -9.12 -7.59
CA GLN A 158 15.82 -10.52 -7.72
C GLN A 158 15.74 -11.01 -9.18
N ARG A 159 14.63 -10.74 -9.88
CA ARG A 159 14.49 -11.10 -11.30
C ARG A 159 15.54 -10.43 -12.20
N ALA A 160 15.88 -9.18 -11.91
CA ALA A 160 16.92 -8.46 -12.64
C ALA A 160 18.31 -9.09 -12.42
N ASP A 161 18.63 -9.49 -11.19
CA ASP A 161 19.90 -10.17 -10.87
C ASP A 161 19.99 -11.56 -11.52
N GLU A 162 18.90 -12.33 -11.53
CA GLU A 162 18.81 -13.60 -12.26
C GLU A 162 19.06 -13.39 -13.75
N SER A 163 18.36 -12.45 -14.40
CA SER A 163 18.53 -12.12 -15.81
C SER A 163 19.95 -11.64 -16.13
N LYS A 164 20.55 -10.83 -15.26
CA LYS A 164 21.95 -10.38 -15.39
C LYS A 164 22.91 -11.57 -15.38
N THR A 165 22.70 -12.52 -14.48
CA THR A 165 23.51 -13.73 -14.36
C THR A 165 23.42 -14.59 -15.63
N ASP A 166 22.21 -14.79 -16.15
CA ASP A 166 21.95 -15.54 -17.37
C ASP A 166 22.62 -14.88 -18.59
N LEU A 167 22.44 -13.57 -18.74
CA LEU A 167 23.08 -12.81 -19.82
C LEU A 167 24.60 -12.87 -19.72
N HIS A 168 25.15 -12.86 -18.50
CA HIS A 168 26.61 -12.97 -18.30
C HIS A 168 27.11 -14.37 -18.70
N MET A 169 26.36 -15.42 -18.42
CA MET A 169 26.68 -16.77 -18.86
C MET A 169 26.62 -16.90 -20.38
N GLU A 170 25.58 -16.35 -21.03
CA GLU A 170 25.46 -16.33 -22.51
C GLU A 170 26.60 -15.54 -23.15
N TYR A 171 26.94 -14.37 -22.63
CA TYR A 171 28.08 -13.59 -23.10
C TYR A 171 29.38 -14.37 -23.03
N ASN A 172 29.65 -15.03 -21.89
CA ASN A 172 30.86 -15.83 -21.72
C ASN A 172 30.88 -17.04 -22.68
N ARG A 173 29.73 -17.68 -22.94
CA ARG A 173 29.59 -18.77 -23.90
C ARG A 173 29.88 -18.28 -25.30
N ALA A 174 29.28 -17.18 -25.75
CA ALA A 174 29.50 -16.56 -27.03
C ALA A 174 30.98 -16.15 -27.23
N ARG A 175 31.59 -15.54 -26.21
CA ARG A 175 33.00 -15.15 -26.21
C ARG A 175 33.95 -16.33 -26.34
N ARG A 176 33.64 -17.48 -25.72
CA ARG A 176 34.40 -18.75 -25.91
C ARG A 176 34.24 -19.24 -27.32
N GLY A 177 33.02 -19.26 -27.86
CA GLY A 177 32.77 -19.69 -29.26
C GLY A 177 33.62 -18.92 -30.27
N VAL A 178 33.67 -17.60 -30.18
CA VAL A 178 34.51 -16.76 -31.04
C VAL A 178 36.01 -17.11 -30.93
N LYS A 179 36.48 -17.36 -29.68
CA LYS A 179 37.89 -17.77 -29.48
C LYS A 179 38.17 -19.14 -30.07
N ASP A 180 37.24 -20.08 -29.94
CA ASP A 180 37.39 -21.43 -30.48
C ASP A 180 37.37 -21.43 -32.03
N GLU A 181 36.56 -20.58 -32.65
CA GLU A 181 36.57 -20.38 -34.10
C GLU A 181 37.93 -19.83 -34.59
N ARG A 182 38.44 -18.79 -33.95
CA ARG A 182 39.76 -18.24 -34.29
C ARG A 182 40.86 -19.27 -34.10
N LEU A 183 40.80 -20.07 -33.05
CA LEU A 183 41.78 -21.17 -32.85
C LEU A 183 41.72 -22.21 -33.95
N LYS A 184 40.51 -22.61 -34.35
CA LYS A 184 40.30 -23.53 -35.49
C LYS A 184 40.84 -22.99 -36.81
N GLU A 185 40.65 -21.69 -37.07
CA GLU A 185 41.21 -21.02 -38.27
C GLU A 185 42.72 -21.05 -38.26
N ILE A 186 43.37 -20.72 -37.12
CA ILE A 186 44.82 -20.78 -36.99
C ILE A 186 45.35 -22.20 -37.20
N ILE A 187 44.74 -23.20 -36.55
CA ILE A 187 45.14 -24.61 -36.71
C ILE A 187 45.00 -25.07 -38.16
N ASN A 188 43.89 -24.69 -38.84
CA ASN A 188 43.70 -25.01 -40.23
C ASN A 188 44.72 -24.31 -41.16
N GLY A 189 45.07 -23.07 -40.86
CA GLY A 189 46.14 -22.34 -41.55
C GLY A 189 47.51 -23.04 -41.43
N ILE A 190 47.89 -23.45 -40.21
CA ILE A 190 49.13 -24.17 -39.93
C ILE A 190 49.13 -25.54 -40.66
N LYS A 191 48.01 -26.28 -40.65
CA LYS A 191 47.91 -27.56 -41.38
C LYS A 191 48.08 -27.39 -42.88
N LYS A 192 47.47 -26.36 -43.49
CA LYS A 192 47.65 -26.04 -44.90
C LYS A 192 49.11 -25.68 -45.24
N ALA A 193 49.75 -24.81 -44.42
CA ALA A 193 51.11 -24.41 -44.61
C ALA A 193 52.09 -25.62 -44.56
N LYS A 194 51.90 -26.55 -43.60
CA LYS A 194 52.69 -27.80 -43.52
C LYS A 194 52.45 -28.70 -44.71
N LYS A 195 51.27 -28.78 -45.29
CA LYS A 195 50.96 -29.58 -46.46
C LYS A 195 51.59 -29.02 -47.73
N THR A 196 51.72 -27.71 -47.85
CA THR A 196 52.41 -27.04 -48.98
C THR A 196 53.92 -27.13 -48.88
N ALA A 197 54.47 -27.12 -47.66
CA ALA A 197 55.93 -27.24 -47.43
C ALA A 197 56.44 -28.68 -47.51
N GLY A 198 55.56 -29.68 -47.44
CA GLY A 198 55.94 -31.10 -47.53
C GLY A 198 55.82 -31.75 -48.98
N VAL A 199 55.57 -30.91 -49.97
CA VAL A 199 55.50 -31.27 -51.38
C VAL A 199 56.72 -30.70 -52.17
N SER A 200 57.90 -30.75 -51.54
CA SER A 200 59.17 -30.46 -52.18
C SER A 200 60.07 -31.65 -52.03
#